data_92b982df10dbf2ecb30ca632cc6b9a08
#
_entry.id   92b982df10dbf2ecb30ca632cc6b9a08
#
_cell.length_a   1.000
_cell.length_b   1.000
_cell.length_c   1.000
_cell.angle_alpha   90.00
_cell.angle_beta   90.00
_cell.angle_gamma   90.00
#
_symmetry.space_group_name_H-M   'P 1'
#
loop_
_entity.id
_entity.type
_entity.pdbx_description
1 polymer ?
#
loop_
_entity_poly.entity_id
_entity_poly.type
_entity_poly.pdbx_seq_one_letter_code
_entity_poly.pdbx_strand_id
1 'polypeptide(L)'
;MEIERKWLITKETFNKLKDKCISYEHLQQGYLSVVPEVRIVKRLGIAGDRKGICDYNVTFKSTGGLCRTEIEKRINKSEFKDLAKIGNITYNDFIRKAYIRYKYSDHIIEASCVDDGVFYYAEIEFATKEDAESFYPPEFLTQEVTSNSYWKMKNYWERKIKL
;
A
#
# COMPACT_ATOMS: atom_id res chain seq x y z
N MET A 1 8.60 12.24 -6.82
CA MET A 1 9.37 11.55 -5.75
C MET A 1 8.39 11.18 -4.65
N GLU A 2 8.47 9.96 -4.15
CA GLU A 2 7.66 9.47 -3.04
C GLU A 2 8.52 9.49 -1.77
N ILE A 3 8.00 10.09 -0.73
CA ILE A 3 8.65 10.19 0.60
C ILE A 3 7.67 9.65 1.62
N GLU A 4 7.93 8.44 2.14
CA GLU A 4 7.00 7.78 3.06
C GLU A 4 7.70 7.17 4.27
N ARG A 5 7.00 7.13 5.39
CA ARG A 5 7.39 6.36 6.57
C ARG A 5 6.34 5.30 6.84
N LYS A 6 6.78 4.16 7.37
CA LYS A 6 5.96 2.96 7.56
C LYS A 6 6.10 2.38 8.95
N TRP A 7 5.00 1.94 9.52
CA TRP A 7 4.90 1.30 10.83
C TRP A 7 4.09 0.02 10.76
N LEU A 8 4.47 -0.98 11.53
CA LEU A 8 3.58 -2.09 11.83
C LEU A 8 2.58 -1.62 12.89
N ILE A 9 1.34 -2.06 12.75
CA ILE A 9 0.26 -1.75 13.70
C ILE A 9 -0.47 -3.04 14.09
N THR A 10 -1.24 -2.96 15.18
CA THR A 10 -2.06 -4.07 15.63
C THR A 10 -3.41 -4.11 14.90
N LYS A 11 -4.08 -5.25 14.97
CA LYS A 11 -5.46 -5.39 14.48
C LYS A 11 -6.39 -4.38 15.16
N GLU A 12 -6.24 -4.20 16.47
CA GLU A 12 -7.05 -3.25 17.24
C GLU A 12 -6.86 -1.83 16.75
N THR A 13 -5.62 -1.41 16.52
CA THR A 13 -5.32 -0.09 15.97
C THR A 13 -5.94 0.07 14.59
N PHE A 14 -5.78 -0.92 13.70
CA PHE A 14 -6.39 -0.87 12.38
C PHE A 14 -7.92 -0.68 12.47
N ASN A 15 -8.59 -1.46 13.30
CA ASN A 15 -10.04 -1.38 13.46
C ASN A 15 -10.49 -0.01 13.99
N LYS A 16 -9.76 0.58 14.94
CA LYS A 16 -10.06 1.93 15.46
C LYS A 16 -9.93 3.00 14.37
N LEU A 17 -8.87 2.92 13.55
CA LEU A 17 -8.69 3.85 12.43
C LEU A 17 -9.79 3.66 11.38
N LYS A 18 -10.18 2.42 11.10
CA LYS A 18 -11.23 2.09 10.13
C LYS A 18 -12.57 2.69 10.53
N ASP A 19 -12.94 2.67 11.81
CA ASP A 19 -14.22 3.19 12.31
C ASP A 19 -14.39 4.70 12.00
N LYS A 20 -13.31 5.44 11.84
CA LYS A 20 -13.31 6.89 11.59
C LYS A 20 -12.58 7.27 10.30
N CYS A 21 -12.42 6.35 9.36
CA CYS A 21 -11.70 6.60 8.13
C CYS A 21 -12.49 7.48 7.15
N ILE A 22 -11.75 8.20 6.31
CA ILE A 22 -12.35 8.98 5.21
C ILE A 22 -12.64 8.15 3.98
N SER A 23 -11.96 7.00 3.83
CA SER A 23 -12.24 6.03 2.77
C SER A 23 -11.84 4.63 3.18
N TYR A 24 -12.55 3.65 2.62
CA TYR A 24 -12.24 2.23 2.75
C TYR A 24 -12.32 1.57 1.38
N GLU A 25 -11.26 0.87 1.00
CA GLU A 25 -11.13 0.22 -0.29
C GLU A 25 -10.63 -1.22 -0.13
N HIS A 26 -11.00 -2.08 -1.07
CA HIS A 26 -10.37 -3.37 -1.27
C HIS A 26 -9.38 -3.28 -2.44
N LEU A 27 -8.14 -3.69 -2.22
CA LEU A 27 -7.09 -3.70 -3.22
C LEU A 27 -6.68 -5.14 -3.55
N GLN A 28 -6.38 -5.37 -4.83
CA GLN A 28 -5.67 -6.54 -5.32
C GLN A 28 -4.38 -6.06 -5.97
N GLN A 29 -3.24 -6.48 -5.44
CA GLN A 29 -1.92 -6.01 -5.84
C GLN A 29 -1.04 -7.18 -6.27
N GLY A 30 -0.43 -7.05 -7.44
CA GLY A 30 0.50 -8.04 -7.96
C GLY A 30 1.73 -7.38 -8.57
N TYR A 31 2.81 -8.12 -8.71
CA TYR A 31 4.09 -7.60 -9.23
C TYR A 31 4.48 -8.32 -10.51
N LEU A 32 4.73 -7.55 -11.57
CA LEU A 32 5.34 -8.06 -12.80
C LEU A 32 6.84 -8.23 -12.62
N SER A 33 7.45 -7.36 -11.82
CA SER A 33 8.87 -7.38 -11.50
C SER A 33 9.08 -6.77 -10.11
N VAL A 34 10.08 -7.26 -9.39
CA VAL A 34 10.46 -6.72 -8.09
C VAL A 34 11.72 -5.85 -8.18
N VAL A 35 12.54 -6.03 -9.20
CA VAL A 35 13.71 -5.20 -9.53
C VAL A 35 13.83 -5.09 -11.04
N PRO A 36 13.50 -3.95 -11.68
CA PRO A 36 12.80 -2.80 -11.08
C PRO A 36 11.43 -3.16 -10.55
N GLU A 37 10.94 -2.41 -9.57
CA GLU A 37 9.63 -2.66 -9.00
C GLU A 37 8.54 -2.19 -9.96
N VAL A 38 7.74 -3.14 -10.47
CA VAL A 38 6.60 -2.87 -11.34
C VAL A 38 5.40 -3.64 -10.80
N ARG A 39 4.40 -2.91 -10.34
CA ARG A 39 3.19 -3.50 -9.75
C ARG A 39 1.93 -3.06 -10.48
N ILE A 40 0.93 -3.93 -10.46
CA ILE A 40 -0.43 -3.62 -10.91
C ILE A 40 -1.37 -3.71 -9.72
N VAL A 41 -2.34 -2.79 -9.65
CA VAL A 41 -3.31 -2.71 -8.57
C VAL A 41 -4.70 -2.48 -9.12
N LYS A 42 -5.65 -3.29 -8.63
CA LYS A 42 -7.09 -3.02 -8.76
C LYS A 42 -7.57 -2.44 -7.43
N ARG A 43 -8.32 -1.34 -7.49
CA ARG A 43 -8.89 -0.68 -6.32
C ARG A 43 -10.40 -0.64 -6.44
N LEU A 44 -11.11 -1.11 -5.41
CA LEU A 44 -12.56 -1.05 -5.31
C LEU A 44 -12.98 -0.30 -4.05
N GLY A 45 -13.60 0.85 -4.23
CA GLY A 45 -14.10 1.66 -3.12
C GLY A 45 -15.32 1.03 -2.45
N ILE A 46 -15.25 0.83 -1.14
CA ILE A 46 -16.30 0.21 -0.31
C ILE A 46 -17.08 1.25 0.46
N ALA A 47 -16.40 2.24 1.03
CA ALA A 47 -17.02 3.29 1.84
C ALA A 47 -16.25 4.61 1.76
N GLY A 48 -16.92 5.71 2.18
CA GLY A 48 -16.35 7.05 2.18
C GLY A 48 -16.31 7.69 0.80
N ASP A 49 -15.34 8.57 0.58
CA ASP A 49 -15.22 9.37 -0.65
C ASP A 49 -14.90 8.55 -1.90
N ARG A 50 -14.47 7.30 -1.72
CA ARG A 50 -14.14 6.37 -2.82
C ARG A 50 -15.23 5.33 -3.10
N LYS A 51 -16.35 5.37 -2.38
CA LYS A 51 -17.41 4.35 -2.50
C LYS A 51 -17.90 4.18 -3.94
N GLY A 52 -17.89 2.94 -4.41
CA GLY A 52 -18.37 2.56 -5.73
C GLY A 52 -17.39 2.81 -6.86
N ILE A 53 -16.23 3.38 -6.60
CA ILE A 53 -15.20 3.65 -7.61
C ILE A 53 -14.32 2.41 -7.77
N CYS A 54 -14.21 1.91 -9.01
CA CYS A 54 -13.28 0.84 -9.34
C CYS A 54 -12.28 1.35 -10.37
N ASP A 55 -11.00 1.31 -10.05
CA ASP A 55 -9.93 1.70 -10.95
C ASP A 55 -8.73 0.76 -10.91
N TYR A 56 -7.83 0.93 -11.89
CA TYR A 56 -6.69 0.06 -12.10
C TYR A 56 -5.47 0.93 -12.40
N ASN A 57 -4.34 0.58 -11.80
CA ASN A 57 -3.09 1.31 -11.99
C ASN A 57 -1.92 0.36 -12.23
N VAL A 58 -0.92 0.85 -12.96
CA VAL A 58 0.43 0.29 -12.99
C VAL A 58 1.38 1.29 -12.37
N THR A 59 2.26 0.81 -11.49
CA THR A 59 3.20 1.66 -10.76
C THR A 59 4.61 1.14 -10.94
N PHE A 60 5.53 2.06 -11.23
CA PHE A 60 6.97 1.81 -11.35
C PHE A 60 7.67 2.52 -10.20
N LYS A 61 8.49 1.81 -9.43
CA LYS A 61 9.23 2.41 -8.31
C LYS A 61 10.71 2.07 -8.38
N SER A 62 11.55 3.06 -8.09
CA SER A 62 12.99 2.82 -7.91
C SER A 62 13.27 2.09 -6.59
N THR A 63 14.48 1.57 -6.45
CA THR A 63 15.00 1.14 -5.15
C THR A 63 15.18 2.37 -4.25
N GLY A 64 15.07 2.18 -2.93
CA GLY A 64 15.23 3.28 -1.97
C GLY A 64 14.56 2.97 -0.63
N GLY A 65 14.89 3.79 0.36
CA GLY A 65 14.30 3.74 1.69
C GLY A 65 13.21 4.81 1.85
N LEU A 66 13.55 5.91 2.51
CA LEU A 66 12.63 7.02 2.76
C LEU A 66 12.14 7.69 1.47
N CYS A 67 13.03 7.90 0.50
CA CYS A 67 12.73 8.59 -0.76
C CYS A 67 12.90 7.66 -1.96
N ARG A 68 11.92 7.66 -2.87
CA ARG A 68 11.96 6.87 -4.11
C ARG A 68 11.38 7.65 -5.28
N THR A 69 11.85 7.34 -6.49
CA THR A 69 11.17 7.77 -7.72
C THR A 69 9.99 6.85 -7.95
N GLU A 70 8.83 7.44 -8.19
CA GLU A 70 7.60 6.72 -8.52
C GLU A 70 6.96 7.29 -9.78
N ILE A 71 6.48 6.40 -10.64
CA ILE A 71 5.63 6.73 -11.79
C ILE A 71 4.39 5.85 -11.68
N GLU A 72 3.22 6.47 -11.57
CA GLU A 72 1.95 5.75 -11.58
C GLU A 72 1.14 6.14 -12.80
N LYS A 73 0.55 5.14 -13.46
CA LYS A 73 -0.32 5.32 -14.62
C LYS A 73 -1.63 4.58 -14.42
N ARG A 74 -2.72 5.26 -14.68
CA ARG A 74 -4.04 4.64 -14.74
C ARG A 74 -4.14 3.79 -16.01
N ILE A 75 -4.67 2.58 -15.85
CA ILE A 75 -4.92 1.63 -16.93
C ILE A 75 -6.38 1.19 -16.89
N ASN A 76 -6.86 0.56 -17.95
CA ASN A 76 -8.19 -0.01 -17.97
C ASN A 76 -8.20 -1.47 -17.51
N LYS A 77 -9.39 -2.04 -17.33
CA LYS A 77 -9.57 -3.43 -16.89
C LYS A 77 -8.92 -4.45 -17.82
N SER A 78 -9.00 -4.22 -19.14
CA SER A 78 -8.42 -5.12 -20.14
C SER A 78 -6.89 -5.12 -20.04
N GLU A 79 -6.29 -3.95 -19.93
CA GLU A 79 -4.85 -3.79 -19.74
C GLU A 79 -4.36 -4.45 -18.44
N PHE A 80 -5.13 -4.29 -17.34
CA PHE A 80 -4.82 -4.95 -16.07
C PHE A 80 -4.79 -6.47 -16.22
N LYS A 81 -5.79 -7.06 -16.91
CA LYS A 81 -5.85 -8.49 -17.17
C LYS A 81 -4.69 -8.97 -18.05
N ASP A 82 -4.36 -8.21 -19.09
CA ASP A 82 -3.26 -8.55 -19.98
C ASP A 82 -1.90 -8.48 -19.26
N LEU A 83 -1.68 -7.48 -18.43
CA LEU A 83 -0.48 -7.38 -17.60
C LEU A 83 -0.37 -8.54 -16.60
N ALA A 84 -1.48 -8.95 -16.00
CA ALA A 84 -1.49 -10.11 -15.13
C ALA A 84 -1.07 -11.39 -15.88
N LYS A 85 -1.55 -11.57 -17.13
CA LYS A 85 -1.11 -12.68 -17.98
C LYS A 85 0.37 -12.61 -18.31
N ILE A 86 0.87 -11.43 -18.69
CA ILE A 86 2.31 -11.22 -19.00
C ILE A 86 3.16 -11.61 -17.79
N GLY A 87 2.73 -11.26 -16.58
CA GLY A 87 3.43 -11.58 -15.34
C GLY A 87 3.16 -12.98 -14.79
N ASN A 88 2.32 -13.80 -15.46
CA ASN A 88 1.84 -15.10 -14.96
C ASN A 88 1.22 -14.99 -13.56
N ILE A 89 0.51 -13.91 -13.29
CA ILE A 89 -0.13 -13.65 -12.00
C ILE A 89 -1.54 -14.27 -12.02
N THR A 90 -1.76 -15.28 -11.18
CA THR A 90 -3.08 -15.90 -11.02
C THR A 90 -3.91 -15.17 -9.96
N TYR A 91 -5.20 -15.46 -9.91
CA TYR A 91 -6.10 -14.85 -8.92
C TYR A 91 -5.61 -15.02 -7.48
N ASN A 92 -5.09 -16.19 -7.14
CA ASN A 92 -4.61 -16.48 -5.79
C ASN A 92 -3.24 -15.86 -5.47
N ASP A 93 -2.50 -15.44 -6.48
CA ASP A 93 -1.20 -14.79 -6.27
C ASP A 93 -1.35 -13.36 -5.76
N PHE A 94 -2.45 -12.68 -6.14
CA PHE A 94 -2.65 -11.29 -5.73
C PHE A 94 -2.65 -11.13 -4.21
N ILE A 95 -1.89 -10.14 -3.75
CA ILE A 95 -2.00 -9.65 -2.37
C ILE A 95 -3.33 -8.90 -2.25
N ARG A 96 -4.12 -9.25 -1.25
CA ARG A 96 -5.36 -8.54 -0.93
C ARG A 96 -5.12 -7.60 0.23
N LYS A 97 -5.65 -6.39 0.12
CA LYS A 97 -5.58 -5.40 1.19
C LYS A 97 -6.98 -4.86 1.47
N ALA A 98 -7.34 -4.81 2.74
CA ALA A 98 -8.33 -3.86 3.22
C ALA A 98 -7.55 -2.59 3.54
N TYR A 99 -7.80 -1.53 2.77
CA TYR A 99 -7.03 -0.30 2.78
C TYR A 99 -7.92 0.86 3.21
N ILE A 100 -7.45 1.64 4.16
CA ILE A 100 -8.15 2.81 4.67
C ILE A 100 -7.27 4.04 4.62
N ARG A 101 -7.91 5.21 4.46
CA ARG A 101 -7.28 6.51 4.69
C ARG A 101 -7.92 7.15 5.92
N TYR A 102 -7.09 7.62 6.82
CA TYR A 102 -7.50 8.23 8.08
C TYR A 102 -6.81 9.59 8.23
N LYS A 103 -7.58 10.64 8.53
CA LYS A 103 -7.01 11.97 8.72
C LYS A 103 -6.45 12.11 10.13
N TYR A 104 -5.16 12.39 10.23
CA TYR A 104 -4.47 12.68 11.47
C TYR A 104 -3.76 14.02 11.37
N SER A 105 -4.30 15.08 12.02
CA SER A 105 -3.80 16.45 11.89
C SER A 105 -3.72 16.86 10.40
N ASP A 106 -2.56 17.31 9.94
CA ASP A 106 -2.34 17.70 8.55
C ASP A 106 -1.88 16.53 7.66
N HIS A 107 -1.89 15.32 8.18
CA HIS A 107 -1.43 14.12 7.47
C HIS A 107 -2.57 13.14 7.20
N ILE A 108 -2.34 12.27 6.23
CA ILE A 108 -3.20 11.12 5.98
C ILE A 108 -2.42 9.87 6.38
N ILE A 109 -2.99 9.09 7.30
CA ILE A 109 -2.50 7.76 7.61
C ILE A 109 -3.19 6.78 6.66
N GLU A 110 -2.40 6.06 5.89
CA GLU A 110 -2.84 4.99 5.01
C GLU A 110 -2.57 3.66 5.70
N ALA A 111 -3.62 2.96 6.13
CA ALA A 111 -3.46 1.71 6.85
C ALA A 111 -4.01 0.53 6.05
N SER A 112 -3.35 -0.60 6.16
CA SER A 112 -3.70 -1.81 5.43
C SER A 112 -3.74 -3.04 6.33
N CYS A 113 -4.77 -3.86 6.12
CA CYS A 113 -4.84 -5.24 6.57
C CYS A 113 -4.46 -6.12 5.37
N VAL A 114 -3.37 -6.87 5.47
CA VAL A 114 -2.82 -7.65 4.37
C VAL A 114 -3.29 -9.09 4.46
N ASP A 115 -3.82 -9.62 3.33
CA ASP A 115 -4.25 -11.02 3.19
C ASP A 115 -5.06 -11.53 4.39
N ASP A 116 -6.15 -10.81 4.69
CA ASP A 116 -7.12 -11.15 5.76
C ASP A 116 -6.48 -11.24 7.17
N GLY A 117 -5.43 -10.46 7.41
CA GLY A 117 -4.85 -10.32 8.75
C GLY A 117 -3.52 -11.02 8.94
N VAL A 118 -2.80 -11.35 7.88
CA VAL A 118 -1.42 -11.86 7.98
C VAL A 118 -0.55 -10.84 8.71
N PHE A 119 -0.70 -9.56 8.38
CA PHE A 119 -0.16 -8.45 9.14
C PHE A 119 -0.88 -7.14 8.81
N TYR A 120 -0.62 -6.12 9.63
CA TYR A 120 -1.21 -4.79 9.49
C TYR A 120 -0.10 -3.75 9.49
N TYR A 121 -0.23 -2.74 8.63
CA TYR A 121 0.73 -1.64 8.62
C TYR A 121 0.06 -0.31 8.33
N ALA A 122 0.76 0.75 8.64
CA ALA A 122 0.37 2.11 8.31
C ALA A 122 1.52 2.83 7.62
N GLU A 123 1.19 3.69 6.68
CA GLU A 123 2.13 4.54 5.96
C GLU A 123 1.65 5.99 6.02
N ILE A 124 2.59 6.91 6.03
CA ILE A 124 2.34 8.34 5.85
C ILE A 124 3.28 8.83 4.76
N GLU A 125 2.70 9.45 3.73
CA GLU A 125 3.44 10.13 2.69
C GLU A 125 3.64 11.60 3.07
N PHE A 126 4.85 12.12 2.86
CA PHE A 126 5.24 13.47 3.19
C PHE A 126 5.58 14.28 1.95
N ALA A 127 5.32 15.59 2.02
CA ALA A 127 5.65 16.51 0.92
C ALA A 127 7.16 16.72 0.78
N THR A 128 7.89 16.71 1.90
CA THR A 128 9.34 16.93 1.93
C THR A 128 10.02 15.93 2.86
N LYS A 129 11.35 15.78 2.67
CA LYS A 129 12.17 14.96 3.55
C LYS A 129 12.22 15.51 4.95
N GLU A 130 12.29 16.85 5.06
CA GLU A 130 12.31 17.57 6.33
C GLU A 130 11.02 17.31 7.13
N ASP A 131 9.86 17.33 6.47
CA ASP A 131 8.58 17.01 7.10
C ASP A 131 8.57 15.56 7.62
N ALA A 132 9.07 14.63 6.81
CA ALA A 132 9.17 13.23 7.23
C ALA A 132 10.08 13.05 8.45
N GLU A 133 11.25 13.69 8.45
CA GLU A 133 12.23 13.59 9.54
C GLU A 133 11.74 14.24 10.83
N SER A 134 10.99 15.35 10.74
CA SER A 134 10.47 16.09 11.88
C SER A 134 9.14 15.56 12.43
N PHE A 135 8.46 14.68 11.70
CA PHE A 135 7.17 14.12 12.11
C PHE A 135 7.31 13.29 13.39
N TYR A 136 6.53 13.66 14.41
CA TYR A 136 6.44 12.91 15.66
C TYR A 136 5.21 11.99 15.59
N PRO A 137 5.40 10.65 15.54
CA PRO A 137 4.28 9.73 15.39
C PRO A 137 3.39 9.69 16.64
N PRO A 138 2.07 9.48 16.48
CA PRO A 138 1.19 9.24 17.61
C PRO A 138 1.53 7.93 18.32
N GLU A 139 1.03 7.76 19.55
CA GLU A 139 1.33 6.62 20.42
C GLU A 139 1.05 5.25 19.77
N PHE A 140 0.07 5.18 18.88
CA PHE A 140 -0.28 3.92 18.21
C PHE A 140 0.64 3.58 17.02
N LEU A 141 1.56 4.47 16.64
CA LEU A 141 2.59 4.23 15.62
C LEU A 141 3.96 4.08 16.30
N THR A 142 4.21 2.93 16.91
CA THR A 142 5.40 2.69 17.73
C THR A 142 6.46 1.84 17.05
N GLN A 143 6.06 0.97 16.11
CA GLN A 143 6.97 0.01 15.48
C GLN A 143 7.30 0.44 14.06
N GLU A 144 8.21 1.39 13.91
CA GLU A 144 8.63 1.88 12.60
C GLU A 144 9.49 0.85 11.86
N VAL A 145 9.17 0.65 10.59
CA VAL A 145 9.83 -0.32 9.70
C VAL A 145 10.24 0.30 8.35
N THR A 146 10.31 1.62 8.26
CA THR A 146 10.60 2.36 7.02
C THR A 146 11.82 1.80 6.28
N SER A 147 12.89 1.51 6.99
CA SER A 147 14.15 1.01 6.41
C SER A 147 14.29 -0.52 6.46
N ASN A 148 13.28 -1.23 6.95
CA ASN A 148 13.30 -2.68 7.04
C ASN A 148 12.73 -3.30 5.76
N SER A 149 13.61 -3.82 4.90
CA SER A 149 13.24 -4.39 3.61
C SER A 149 12.30 -5.60 3.72
N TYR A 150 12.34 -6.34 4.83
CA TYR A 150 11.46 -7.48 5.07
C TYR A 150 9.98 -7.11 4.92
N TRP A 151 9.60 -5.91 5.36
CA TRP A 151 8.22 -5.43 5.36
C TRP A 151 7.82 -4.68 4.09
N LYS A 152 8.70 -4.59 3.10
CA LYS A 152 8.32 -4.07 1.78
C LYS A 152 7.40 -5.04 1.07
N MET A 153 6.33 -4.52 0.47
CA MET A 153 5.30 -5.36 -0.15
C MET A 153 5.83 -6.21 -1.29
N LYS A 154 6.81 -5.73 -2.05
CA LYS A 154 7.47 -6.53 -3.10
C LYS A 154 8.17 -7.78 -2.52
N ASN A 155 8.78 -7.64 -1.36
CA ASN A 155 9.46 -8.76 -0.69
C ASN A 155 8.45 -9.72 -0.04
N TYR A 156 7.35 -9.20 0.48
CA TYR A 156 6.21 -10.02 0.89
C TYR A 156 5.63 -10.81 -0.29
N TRP A 157 5.45 -10.17 -1.44
CA TRP A 157 5.01 -10.82 -2.67
C TRP A 157 5.89 -12.00 -3.03
N GLU A 158 7.21 -11.83 -3.05
CA GLU A 158 8.14 -12.91 -3.37
C GLU A 158 8.00 -14.09 -2.40
N ARG A 159 7.86 -13.81 -1.10
CA ARG A 159 7.65 -14.87 -0.10
C ARG A 159 6.33 -15.60 -0.32
N LYS A 160 5.28 -14.87 -0.65
CA LYS A 160 3.94 -15.43 -0.88
C LYS A 160 3.91 -16.35 -2.09
N ILE A 161 4.48 -15.95 -3.22
CA ILE A 161 4.40 -16.75 -4.46
C ILE A 161 5.37 -17.92 -4.48
N LYS A 162 6.38 -17.95 -3.63
CA LYS A 162 7.35 -19.06 -3.52
C LYS A 162 6.87 -20.20 -2.62
N LEU A 163 5.75 -20.05 -1.95
CA LEU A 163 5.19 -21.08 -1.07
C LEU A 163 4.41 -22.14 -1.83
#